data_a10c43b0e39e2fec511b6d076c838d8f
#
_entry.id   a10c43b0e39e2fec511b6d076c838d8f
#
_cell.length_a   1.000
_cell.length_b   1.000
_cell.length_c   1.000
_cell.angle_alpha   90.00
_cell.angle_beta   90.00
_cell.angle_gamma   90.00
#
_symmetry.space_group_name_H-M   'P 1'
#
loop_
_entity.id
_entity.type
_entity.pdbx_description
1 polymer ?
#
loop_
_entity_poly.entity_id
_entity_poly.type
_entity_poly.pdbx_seq_one_letter_code
_entity_poly.pdbx_strand_id
1 'polypeptide(L)'
;MTITSNQPDMYVTFRDHIRHGNVWTAEVELSMQDTLDEPAYPLWVVVDVIAPNRELAYYIVSVMYPDYETINIDHEPLSEDEL
;
A
#
# COMPACT_ATOMS: atom_id res chain seq x y z
N MET A 1 26.89 0.86 -17.96
CA MET A 1 26.74 0.50 -17.24
C MET A 1 26.37 -0.03 -16.75
N THR A 2 26.47 -0.09 -16.99
CA THR A 2 26.23 -0.81 -16.45
C THR A 2 25.72 -0.81 -15.59
N ILE A 3 25.37 -0.54 -15.56
CA ILE A 3 24.88 -0.58 -14.69
C ILE A 3 24.62 -1.42 -14.03
N THR A 4 24.89 -1.56 -13.95
CA THR A 4 25.22 -2.54 -13.31
C THR A 4 24.22 -3.54 -13.00
N SER A 5 24.58 -4.72 -12.86
CA SER A 5 23.72 -5.88 -12.79
C SER A 5 22.81 -5.86 -11.58
N ASN A 6 23.13 -5.11 -10.57
CA ASN A 6 22.25 -5.03 -9.43
C ASN A 6 21.14 -4.02 -9.63
N GLN A 7 21.08 -3.45 -10.81
CA GLN A 7 20.07 -2.47 -11.13
C GLN A 7 18.84 -2.98 -11.83
N PRO A 8 18.74 -4.24 -12.23
CA PRO A 8 17.50 -4.69 -12.87
C PRO A 8 16.26 -4.38 -12.05
N ASP A 9 16.36 -4.45 -10.74
CA ASP A 9 15.21 -4.17 -9.87
C ASP A 9 14.77 -2.72 -9.97
N MET A 10 15.67 -1.83 -10.33
CA MET A 10 15.34 -0.43 -10.47
C MET A 10 14.48 -0.18 -11.70
N TYR A 11 14.50 -1.10 -12.64
CA TYR A 11 13.75 -0.97 -13.88
C TYR A 11 12.50 -1.83 -13.91
N VAL A 12 12.24 -2.56 -12.82
CA VAL A 12 11.00 -3.31 -12.71
C VAL A 12 9.90 -2.29 -12.46
N THR A 13 8.98 -2.17 -13.40
CA THR A 13 7.94 -1.17 -13.30
C THR A 13 6.84 -1.60 -12.37
N PHE A 14 6.05 -0.65 -11.94
CA PHE A 14 4.86 -0.91 -11.14
C PHE A 14 3.95 -1.92 -11.89
N ARG A 15 3.84 -1.75 -13.20
CA ARG A 15 3.04 -2.66 -14.02
C ARG A 15 3.56 -4.09 -13.94
N ASP A 16 4.87 -4.28 -13.91
CA ASP A 16 5.43 -5.62 -13.80
C ASP A 16 5.06 -6.26 -12.47
N HIS A 17 5.08 -5.49 -11.40
CA HIS A 17 4.65 -6.00 -10.10
C HIS A 17 3.17 -6.36 -10.12
N ILE A 18 2.36 -5.58 -10.81
CA ILE A 18 0.93 -5.89 -10.96
C ILE A 18 0.76 -7.21 -11.71
N ARG A 19 1.50 -7.40 -12.78
CA ARG A 19 1.42 -8.65 -13.56
C ARG A 19 1.74 -9.88 -12.73
N HIS A 20 2.63 -9.73 -11.77
CA HIS A 20 3.03 -10.85 -10.92
C HIS A 20 2.13 -11.02 -9.71
N GLY A 21 1.08 -10.19 -9.58
CA GLY A 21 0.17 -10.29 -8.46
C GLY A 21 0.77 -9.81 -7.15
N ASN A 22 1.71 -8.88 -7.22
CA ASN A 22 2.44 -8.42 -6.05
C ASN A 22 2.06 -7.02 -5.59
N VAL A 23 0.98 -6.44 -6.14
CA VAL A 23 0.53 -5.13 -5.71
C VAL A 23 -0.82 -5.26 -5.04
N TRP A 24 -0.94 -4.70 -3.84
CA TRP A 24 -2.15 -4.80 -3.04
C TRP A 24 -2.64 -3.41 -2.70
N THR A 25 -3.93 -3.19 -2.85
CA THR A 25 -4.55 -1.92 -2.53
C THR A 25 -5.14 -2.01 -1.13
N ALA A 26 -4.81 -1.03 -0.32
CA ALA A 26 -5.29 -0.95 1.05
C ALA A 26 -6.00 0.38 1.30
N GLU A 27 -7.07 0.32 2.07
CA GLU A 27 -7.73 1.51 2.60
C GLU A 27 -7.42 1.58 4.07
N VAL A 28 -6.92 2.72 4.52
CA VAL A 28 -6.50 2.91 5.91
C VAL A 28 -7.33 4.01 6.52
N GLU A 29 -7.97 3.69 7.63
CA GLU A 29 -8.72 4.68 8.39
C GLU A 29 -7.82 5.26 9.47
N LEU A 30 -7.73 6.58 9.49
CA LEU A 30 -6.99 7.31 10.51
C LEU A 30 -7.99 8.19 11.27
N SER A 31 -7.74 8.36 12.55
CA SER A 31 -8.55 9.28 13.35
C SER A 31 -7.81 10.60 13.40
N MET A 32 -8.43 11.64 12.84
CA MET A 32 -7.81 12.96 12.73
C MET A 32 -8.55 13.95 13.60
N GLN A 33 -7.81 14.94 14.07
CA GLN A 33 -8.38 15.99 14.91
C GLN A 33 -7.60 17.27 14.65
N ASP A 34 -8.30 18.29 14.15
CA ASP A 34 -7.63 19.54 13.79
C ASP A 34 -7.29 20.38 15.02
N THR A 35 -8.15 20.35 16.03
CA THR A 35 -7.90 21.05 17.29
C THR A 35 -8.33 20.15 18.44
N LEU A 36 -7.84 20.46 19.63
CA LEU A 36 -8.18 19.68 20.81
C LEU A 36 -9.65 19.82 21.20
N ASP A 37 -10.28 20.90 20.78
CA ASP A 37 -11.67 21.17 21.13
C ASP A 37 -12.67 20.53 20.21
N GLU A 38 -12.21 19.99 19.07
CA GLU A 38 -13.09 19.40 18.10
C GLU A 38 -13.06 17.88 18.20
N PRO A 39 -14.18 17.22 17.89
CA PRO A 39 -14.17 15.78 17.88
C PRO A 39 -13.30 15.26 16.73
N ALA A 40 -12.70 14.10 16.96
CA ALA A 40 -11.94 13.44 15.92
C ALA A 40 -12.87 12.99 14.80
N TYR A 41 -12.34 12.95 13.56
CA TYR A 41 -13.10 12.50 12.42
C TYR A 41 -12.28 11.46 11.64
N PRO A 42 -12.92 10.55 10.94
CA PRO A 42 -12.20 9.55 10.17
C PRO A 42 -11.64 10.16 8.89
N LEU A 43 -10.41 9.77 8.57
CA LEU A 43 -9.78 10.09 7.31
C LEU A 43 -9.35 8.79 6.67
N TRP A 44 -9.82 8.53 5.46
CA TRP A 44 -9.47 7.33 4.73
C TRP A 44 -8.40 7.66 3.69
N VAL A 45 -7.33 6.89 3.70
CA VAL A 45 -6.29 7.00 2.67
C VAL A 45 -6.23 5.67 1.94
N VAL A 46 -5.93 5.74 0.64
CA VAL A 46 -5.77 4.57 -0.20
C VAL A 46 -4.32 4.48 -0.60
N VAL A 47 -3.72 3.33 -0.38
CA VAL A 47 -2.32 3.11 -0.72
C VAL A 47 -2.18 1.78 -1.45
N ASP A 48 -1.22 1.74 -2.38
CA ASP A 48 -0.84 0.51 -3.03
C ASP A 48 0.53 0.11 -2.51
N VAL A 49 0.68 -1.15 -2.13
CA VAL A 49 1.95 -1.64 -1.62
C VAL A 49 2.37 -2.85 -2.44
N ILE A 50 3.67 -3.03 -2.53
CA ILE A 50 4.26 -4.17 -3.23
C ILE A 50 4.61 -5.21 -2.18
N ALA A 51 3.97 -6.37 -2.27
CA ALA A 51 4.20 -7.46 -1.33
C ALA A 51 3.86 -8.78 -2.01
N PRO A 52 4.50 -9.87 -1.61
CA PRO A 52 4.26 -11.17 -2.24
C PRO A 52 2.91 -11.79 -1.88
N ASN A 53 2.28 -11.32 -0.82
CA ASN A 53 0.97 -11.84 -0.42
C ASN A 53 0.24 -10.79 0.42
N ARG A 54 -1.04 -11.08 0.67
CA ARG A 54 -1.92 -10.16 1.37
C ARG A 54 -1.46 -9.92 2.81
N GLU A 55 -0.97 -10.95 3.48
CA GLU A 55 -0.57 -10.82 4.87
C GLU A 55 0.63 -9.88 5.03
N LEU A 56 1.61 -9.99 4.14
CA LEU A 56 2.75 -9.08 4.16
C LEU A 56 2.34 -7.68 3.76
N ALA A 57 1.38 -7.55 2.83
CA ALA A 57 0.84 -6.23 2.48
C ALA A 57 0.24 -5.58 3.72
N TYR A 58 -0.55 -6.32 4.49
CA TYR A 58 -1.13 -5.82 5.72
C TYR A 58 -0.04 -5.35 6.69
N TYR A 59 0.99 -6.17 6.86
CA TYR A 59 2.08 -5.82 7.75
C TYR A 59 2.76 -4.51 7.33
N ILE A 60 3.05 -4.40 6.04
CA ILE A 60 3.71 -3.19 5.51
C ILE A 60 2.85 -1.97 5.78
N VAL A 61 1.56 -2.05 5.50
CA VAL A 61 0.65 -0.91 5.71
C VAL A 61 0.57 -0.56 7.19
N SER A 62 0.55 -1.55 8.06
CA SER A 62 0.49 -1.31 9.51
C SER A 62 1.75 -0.60 10.02
N VAL A 63 2.88 -0.88 9.40
CA VAL A 63 4.13 -0.19 9.76
C VAL A 63 4.15 1.23 9.22
N MET A 64 3.61 1.44 8.01
CA MET A 64 3.52 2.77 7.42
C MET A 64 2.58 3.69 8.20
N TYR A 65 1.52 3.12 8.77
CA TYR A 65 0.50 3.88 9.48
C TYR A 65 0.29 3.26 10.87
N PRO A 66 1.25 3.46 11.79
CA PRO A 66 1.16 2.78 13.10
C PRO A 66 -0.04 3.22 13.93
N ASP A 67 -0.61 4.38 13.64
CA ASP A 67 -1.77 4.89 14.37
C ASP A 67 -3.10 4.59 13.68
N TYR A 68 -3.11 3.61 12.80
CA TYR A 68 -4.32 3.28 12.07
C TYR A 68 -5.44 2.81 13.00
N GLU A 69 -6.68 3.12 12.62
CA GLU A 69 -7.86 2.57 13.29
C GLU A 69 -8.31 1.29 12.60
N THR A 70 -8.30 1.30 11.27
CA THR A 70 -8.74 0.17 10.47
C THR A 70 -7.89 0.08 9.21
N ILE A 71 -7.57 -1.14 8.81
CA ILE A 71 -6.92 -1.40 7.54
C ILE A 71 -7.77 -2.42 6.79
N ASN A 72 -8.18 -2.08 5.59
CA ASN A 72 -8.88 -3.00 4.69
C ASN A 72 -8.03 -3.22 3.47
N ILE A 73 -7.67 -4.47 3.20
CA ILE A 73 -6.91 -4.82 2.01
C ILE A 73 -7.79 -5.67 1.12
N ASP A 74 -7.77 -5.39 -0.17
CA ASP A 74 -8.53 -6.15 -1.15
C ASP A 74 -8.20 -7.64 -1.04
N HIS A 75 -9.17 -8.46 -1.34
CA HIS A 75 -8.99 -9.91 -1.26
C HIS A 75 -8.05 -10.44 -2.32
N GLU A 76 -7.90 -9.73 -3.42
CA GLU A 76 -7.04 -10.11 -4.52
C GLU A 76 -6.11 -8.97 -4.85
N PRO A 77 -4.93 -9.29 -5.40
CA PRO A 77 -4.01 -8.22 -5.79
C PRO A 77 -4.57 -7.42 -6.95
N LEU A 78 -4.05 -6.22 -7.10
CA LEU A 78 -4.42 -5.34 -8.19
C LEU A 78 -4.09 -6.00 -9.52
N SER A 79 -4.99 -5.88 -10.49
CA SER A 79 -4.79 -6.47 -11.81
C SER A 79 -4.54 -5.38 -12.84
N GLU A 80 -3.93 -5.77 -13.96
CA GLU A 80 -3.68 -4.83 -15.05
C GLU A 80 -4.98 -4.23 -15.61
N ASP A 81 -6.06 -4.96 -15.51
CA ASP A 81 -7.35 -4.50 -16.05
C ASP A 81 -7.88 -3.30 -15.27
N GLU A 82 -7.34 -3.06 -14.11
CA GLU A 82 -7.78 -1.95 -13.26
C GLU A 82 -6.98 -0.67 -13.49
N LEU A 83 -6.02 -0.71 -14.38
CA LEU A 83 -5.19 0.45 -14.66
C LEU A 83 -5.84 1.43 -15.65
#